data_091457bb3759b1a9c163c0464d5ae41f
#
_entry.id   091457bb3759b1a9c163c0464d5ae41f
#
_cell.length_a   1.000
_cell.length_b   1.000
_cell.length_c   1.000
_cell.angle_alpha   90.00
_cell.angle_beta   90.00
_cell.angle_gamma   90.00
#
_symmetry.space_group_name_H-M   'P 1'
#
loop_
_entity.id
_entity.type
_entity.pdbx_description
1 polymer ?
#
loop_
_entity_poly.entity_id
_entity_poly.type
_entity_poly.pdbx_seq_one_letter_code
_entity_poly.pdbx_strand_id
1 'polypeptide(L)'
;MYRTNTCGELRVEHCGTEVILAGWVQRIRDLGAMTFIDLRDRYGITQLVTDEKTDAGIREQAATLGREFVIQVKGKVRERSSKNKQLPTGDIEVEISAIKVLSPSILPPFTIQNDTDGGDDLRMKYRYLDLRRPAVQQNLFLRARIAQATRNYLSEKGFIEVETPVMIKSTPEGARDFVVPSRMNPGEFYALPQSPQIFKQLLMVAGFDKYFQIVKCFRDEDLRADRQPEFTQIDCEMSFVEQEDVLNTFEGLTRHLLLEILGVETGAFPRLSYGGAMENYGSDKPDIRFGMKIVDLTSSARGKGFPVFDGAEYVGGICAEGCGEYTRKQLDELTEWIKRPQIGARGLIYLKMNENGTIRSSIDKYFNSEELKDLAFHFRARAGDLILVIPGEREKTLTALGNLRLEMGNRLGLRPKGTFQPLWVVDFPLLEWNEENGRWSAMHHPFTSPKPEDIPLLNSDPGKVRANAYDLVINGVEIGGGSVRIFDAALQSAMFKVLGFTPEQAEAQFGFLMNAFKYGAPPHAGIAFGFDRLVSMFAGLDSIRDVIAFPKNNSGRDVMNDSPSPISEEQLKELFLTIQQPPK
;
A
#
# COMPACT_ATOMS: atom_id res chain seq x y z
N MET A 1 34.90 3.95 24.17
CA MET A 1 33.56 3.37 23.93
C MET A 1 32.52 4.33 24.49
N TYR A 2 31.45 4.64 23.73
CA TYR A 2 30.42 5.58 24.21
C TYR A 2 29.37 4.95 25.13
N ARG A 3 29.16 3.65 25.08
CA ARG A 3 28.24 2.90 25.96
C ARG A 3 28.71 1.47 26.13
N THR A 4 28.50 0.90 27.33
CA THR A 4 28.65 -0.53 27.62
C THR A 4 27.37 -1.30 27.39
N ASN A 5 26.21 -0.63 27.64
CA ASN A 5 24.86 -1.21 27.55
C ASN A 5 23.93 -0.25 26.80
N THR A 6 22.84 -0.81 26.29
CA THR A 6 21.73 -0.02 25.73
C THR A 6 20.75 0.41 26.82
N CYS A 7 19.92 1.43 26.52
CA CYS A 7 18.89 1.89 27.47
C CYS A 7 17.70 0.91 27.60
N GLY A 8 17.68 -0.18 26.86
CA GLY A 8 16.59 -1.17 26.90
C GLY A 8 16.94 -2.51 27.53
N GLU A 9 18.23 -2.79 27.78
CA GLU A 9 18.65 -4.15 28.13
C GLU A 9 18.84 -4.41 29.62
N LEU A 10 18.99 -3.36 30.43
CA LEU A 10 19.27 -3.52 31.88
C LEU A 10 18.09 -4.14 32.64
N ARG A 11 18.40 -5.06 33.55
CA ARG A 11 17.42 -5.77 34.39
C ARG A 11 17.97 -5.86 35.80
N VAL A 12 17.19 -6.47 36.73
CA VAL A 12 17.56 -6.64 38.16
C VAL A 12 18.86 -7.41 38.34
N GLU A 13 19.17 -8.37 37.45
CA GLU A 13 20.42 -9.12 37.50
C GLU A 13 21.67 -8.26 37.29
N HIS A 14 21.51 -7.06 36.72
CA HIS A 14 22.61 -6.10 36.52
C HIS A 14 22.83 -5.20 37.74
N CYS A 15 22.00 -5.32 38.80
CA CYS A 15 22.17 -4.49 40.01
C CYS A 15 23.56 -4.66 40.62
N GLY A 16 24.18 -3.53 40.98
CA GLY A 16 25.55 -3.50 41.53
C GLY A 16 26.64 -3.31 40.47
N THR A 17 26.34 -3.50 39.17
CA THR A 17 27.32 -3.29 38.09
C THR A 17 27.46 -1.82 37.73
N GLU A 18 28.65 -1.41 37.29
CA GLU A 18 28.92 -0.11 36.68
C GLU A 18 28.63 -0.19 35.19
N VAL A 19 27.88 0.79 34.67
CA VAL A 19 27.52 0.87 33.23
C VAL A 19 27.78 2.27 32.66
N ILE A 20 27.99 2.33 31.37
CA ILE A 20 28.01 3.56 30.60
C ILE A 20 26.84 3.51 29.63
N LEU A 21 25.93 4.48 29.73
CA LEU A 21 24.80 4.65 28.83
C LEU A 21 24.98 5.91 27.99
N ALA A 22 24.47 5.92 26.76
CA ALA A 22 24.40 7.11 25.92
C ALA A 22 23.07 7.13 25.16
N GLY A 23 22.44 8.30 25.11
CA GLY A 23 21.12 8.46 24.49
C GLY A 23 20.63 9.89 24.58
N TRP A 24 19.35 10.03 24.29
CA TRP A 24 18.63 11.31 24.34
C TRP A 24 17.87 11.44 25.65
N VAL A 25 17.94 12.63 26.27
CA VAL A 25 17.15 12.98 27.44
C VAL A 25 15.68 13.15 27.04
N GLN A 26 14.84 12.20 27.37
CA GLN A 26 13.41 12.26 27.03
C GLN A 26 12.62 13.11 28.01
N ARG A 27 12.89 12.96 29.32
CA ARG A 27 12.18 13.66 30.38
C ARG A 27 13.09 13.88 31.57
N ILE A 28 12.90 15.01 32.22
CA ILE A 28 13.57 15.35 33.49
C ILE A 28 12.49 15.66 34.52
N ARG A 29 12.67 15.15 35.73
CA ARG A 29 11.81 15.43 36.89
C ARG A 29 12.71 15.81 38.05
N ASP A 30 12.73 17.08 38.35
CA ASP A 30 13.43 17.61 39.53
C ASP A 30 12.46 17.68 40.71
N LEU A 31 12.78 16.96 41.79
CA LEU A 31 12.02 16.93 43.05
C LEU A 31 12.81 17.56 44.20
N GLY A 32 13.76 18.44 43.88
CA GLY A 32 14.64 19.14 44.83
C GLY A 32 15.79 18.27 45.29
N ALA A 33 15.56 17.31 46.20
CA ALA A 33 16.59 16.40 46.73
C ALA A 33 17.03 15.33 45.72
N MET A 34 16.20 15.05 44.73
CA MET A 34 16.43 14.00 43.72
C MET A 34 16.03 14.48 42.33
N THR A 35 16.89 14.24 41.33
CA THR A 35 16.57 14.46 39.95
C THR A 35 16.51 13.13 39.20
N PHE A 36 15.39 12.89 38.52
CA PHE A 36 15.19 11.73 37.66
C PHE A 36 15.27 12.13 36.20
N ILE A 37 16.03 11.37 35.42
CA ILE A 37 16.22 11.59 34.00
C ILE A 37 15.86 10.30 33.26
N ASP A 38 14.89 10.34 32.37
CA ASP A 38 14.57 9.24 31.47
C ASP A 38 15.48 9.35 30.23
N LEU A 39 16.49 8.50 30.14
CA LEU A 39 17.42 8.41 29.01
C LEU A 39 16.90 7.39 28.00
N ARG A 40 16.75 7.81 26.75
CA ARG A 40 16.21 7.00 25.66
C ARG A 40 17.27 6.73 24.59
N ASP A 41 17.30 5.51 24.10
CA ASP A 41 17.93 5.15 22.85
C ASP A 41 16.96 4.36 21.94
N ARG A 42 17.46 3.74 20.87
CA ARG A 42 16.67 2.89 19.98
C ARG A 42 16.04 1.68 20.70
N TYR A 43 16.67 1.18 21.74
CA TYR A 43 16.34 -0.09 22.39
C TYR A 43 15.39 0.06 23.57
N GLY A 44 15.30 1.28 24.12
CA GLY A 44 14.39 1.53 25.23
C GLY A 44 14.72 2.79 26.02
N ILE A 45 14.24 2.81 27.25
CA ILE A 45 14.37 3.93 28.19
C ILE A 45 14.91 3.37 29.51
N THR A 46 15.95 4.00 30.06
CA THR A 46 16.45 3.73 31.40
C THR A 46 16.33 4.99 32.24
N GLN A 47 15.77 4.87 33.45
CA GLN A 47 15.77 5.96 34.42
C GLN A 47 17.16 6.11 35.05
N LEU A 48 17.65 7.33 35.00
CA LEU A 48 18.84 7.77 35.72
C LEU A 48 18.41 8.58 36.94
N VAL A 49 19.23 8.57 37.99
CA VAL A 49 18.91 9.28 39.24
C VAL A 49 20.15 9.95 39.82
N THR A 50 19.98 11.17 40.32
CA THR A 50 20.87 11.82 41.26
C THR A 50 20.13 12.02 42.59
N ASP A 51 20.82 11.90 43.71
CA ASP A 51 20.28 12.11 45.06
C ASP A 51 21.23 13.00 45.89
N GLU A 52 20.91 13.19 47.17
CA GLU A 52 21.69 14.02 48.09
C GLU A 52 23.16 13.57 48.26
N LYS A 53 23.42 12.26 48.01
CA LYS A 53 24.77 11.69 48.09
C LYS A 53 25.59 11.88 46.82
N THR A 54 24.91 12.23 45.70
CA THR A 54 25.58 12.50 44.45
C THR A 54 26.41 13.77 44.54
N ASP A 55 27.59 13.79 43.94
CA ASP A 55 28.47 14.98 43.87
C ASP A 55 27.71 16.23 43.42
N ALA A 56 27.98 17.37 44.09
CA ALA A 56 27.27 18.63 43.82
C ALA A 56 27.41 19.10 42.35
N GLY A 57 28.60 18.95 41.75
CA GLY A 57 28.83 19.31 40.36
C GLY A 57 28.01 18.44 39.38
N ILE A 58 27.83 17.17 39.67
CA ILE A 58 26.97 16.26 38.88
C ILE A 58 25.50 16.68 39.00
N ARG A 59 25.04 17.03 40.18
CA ARG A 59 23.66 17.51 40.41
C ARG A 59 23.39 18.82 39.66
N GLU A 60 24.32 19.77 39.74
CA GLU A 60 24.25 21.06 38.99
C GLU A 60 24.20 20.77 37.50
N GLN A 61 25.05 19.88 36.99
CA GLN A 61 25.06 19.51 35.58
C GLN A 61 23.73 18.82 35.16
N ALA A 62 23.19 17.93 35.99
CA ALA A 62 21.91 17.29 35.75
C ALA A 62 20.75 18.29 35.66
N ALA A 63 20.77 19.34 36.48
CA ALA A 63 19.78 20.43 36.49
C ALA A 63 19.82 21.31 35.21
N THR A 64 20.96 21.36 34.50
CA THR A 64 21.11 22.14 33.25
C THR A 64 20.70 21.36 31.99
N LEU A 65 20.39 20.06 32.10
CA LEU A 65 20.00 19.26 30.97
C LEU A 65 18.65 19.70 30.42
N GLY A 66 18.52 19.67 29.09
CA GLY A 66 17.27 19.91 28.37
C GLY A 66 16.73 18.64 27.70
N ARG A 67 15.46 18.68 27.30
CA ARG A 67 14.88 17.61 26.47
C ARG A 67 15.68 17.44 25.19
N GLU A 68 15.84 16.21 24.75
CA GLU A 68 16.57 15.80 23.54
C GLU A 68 18.06 16.12 23.56
N PHE A 69 18.65 16.57 24.68
CA PHE A 69 20.10 16.59 24.81
C PHE A 69 20.66 15.18 24.63
N VAL A 70 21.74 15.04 23.91
CA VAL A 70 22.48 13.78 23.80
C VAL A 70 23.52 13.75 24.90
N ILE A 71 23.41 12.79 25.81
CA ILE A 71 24.31 12.65 26.93
C ILE A 71 24.93 11.25 27.01
N GLN A 72 26.10 11.19 27.61
CA GLN A 72 26.73 9.98 28.10
C GLN A 72 26.72 10.02 29.62
N VAL A 73 26.32 8.92 30.24
CA VAL A 73 26.28 8.80 31.69
C VAL A 73 27.03 7.56 32.11
N LYS A 74 27.91 7.69 33.11
CA LYS A 74 28.48 6.58 33.86
C LYS A 74 27.73 6.48 35.19
N GLY A 75 27.40 5.25 35.62
CA GLY A 75 26.69 5.08 36.86
C GLY A 75 26.56 3.61 37.26
N LYS A 76 26.01 3.39 38.46
CA LYS A 76 25.79 2.07 39.03
C LYS A 76 24.32 1.70 38.93
N VAL A 77 24.04 0.49 38.44
CA VAL A 77 22.66 -0.04 38.38
C VAL A 77 22.19 -0.38 39.77
N ARG A 78 21.00 0.09 40.14
CA ARG A 78 20.33 -0.26 41.41
C ARG A 78 18.85 -0.56 41.18
N GLU A 79 18.23 -1.29 42.11
CA GLU A 79 16.80 -1.55 42.08
C GLU A 79 16.03 -0.26 42.43
N ARG A 80 14.93 -0.01 41.73
CA ARG A 80 14.06 1.17 41.98
C ARG A 80 13.23 0.94 43.25
N SER A 81 13.08 1.97 44.04
CA SER A 81 12.14 1.98 45.16
C SER A 81 10.67 1.94 44.69
N SER A 82 10.36 2.54 43.57
CA SER A 82 9.04 2.53 42.92
C SER A 82 9.16 1.95 41.51
N LYS A 83 8.75 0.69 41.34
CA LYS A 83 8.84 -0.06 40.09
C LYS A 83 7.82 0.44 39.06
N ASN A 84 8.23 0.53 37.79
CA ASN A 84 7.37 0.91 36.67
C ASN A 84 7.15 -0.28 35.72
N LYS A 85 6.04 -0.96 35.85
CA LYS A 85 5.68 -2.13 35.01
C LYS A 85 5.46 -1.83 33.54
N GLN A 86 5.39 -0.55 33.14
CA GLN A 86 5.20 -0.15 31.75
C GLN A 86 6.52 -0.13 30.94
N LEU A 87 7.66 -0.21 31.63
CA LEU A 87 8.98 -0.24 30.99
C LEU A 87 9.68 -1.57 31.26
N PRO A 88 10.32 -2.19 30.26
CA PRO A 88 11.12 -3.40 30.47
C PRO A 88 12.25 -3.22 31.47
N THR A 89 12.79 -1.99 31.60
CA THR A 89 13.83 -1.57 32.56
C THR A 89 13.23 -0.97 33.82
N GLY A 90 11.93 -1.05 34.01
CA GLY A 90 11.22 -0.32 35.06
C GLY A 90 11.45 -0.80 36.47
N ASP A 91 12.14 -1.91 36.68
CA ASP A 91 12.54 -2.41 38.00
C ASP A 91 13.89 -1.84 38.47
N ILE A 92 14.66 -1.21 37.59
CA ILE A 92 15.99 -0.68 37.88
C ILE A 92 16.10 0.81 37.52
N GLU A 93 17.08 1.44 38.11
CA GLU A 93 17.56 2.78 37.77
C GLU A 93 19.07 2.82 37.85
N VAL A 94 19.69 3.83 37.25
CA VAL A 94 21.13 4.02 37.27
C VAL A 94 21.45 5.26 38.11
N GLU A 95 22.15 5.04 39.22
CA GLU A 95 22.70 6.09 40.06
C GLU A 95 23.92 6.70 39.37
N ILE A 96 23.84 8.00 39.06
CA ILE A 96 24.82 8.71 38.23
C ILE A 96 26.12 8.96 39.02
N SER A 97 27.25 8.59 38.42
CA SER A 97 28.59 8.93 38.91
C SER A 97 29.35 9.92 38.02
N ALA A 98 28.93 10.07 36.75
CA ALA A 98 29.44 11.10 35.83
C ALA A 98 28.45 11.37 34.71
N ILE A 99 28.37 12.60 34.26
CA ILE A 99 27.59 13.05 33.10
C ILE A 99 28.54 13.75 32.12
N LYS A 100 28.33 13.50 30.83
CA LYS A 100 28.96 14.24 29.75
C LYS A 100 27.89 14.62 28.73
N VAL A 101 27.67 15.90 28.50
CA VAL A 101 26.86 16.39 27.40
C VAL A 101 27.65 16.21 26.10
N LEU A 102 27.14 15.36 25.21
CA LEU A 102 27.74 15.13 23.89
C LEU A 102 27.25 16.15 22.88
N SER A 103 25.97 16.51 22.96
CA SER A 103 25.36 17.54 22.11
C SER A 103 24.13 18.14 22.79
N PRO A 104 24.09 19.46 22.99
CA PRO A 104 22.89 20.13 23.48
C PRO A 104 21.80 20.15 22.38
N SER A 105 20.55 20.36 22.77
CA SER A 105 19.43 20.51 21.87
C SER A 105 18.66 21.79 22.17
N ILE A 106 18.12 22.41 21.14
CA ILE A 106 17.05 23.39 21.30
C ILE A 106 15.74 22.68 21.63
N LEU A 107 14.74 23.41 22.10
CA LEU A 107 13.41 22.83 22.35
C LEU A 107 12.83 22.29 21.03
N PRO A 108 12.46 20.99 20.96
CA PRO A 108 11.82 20.45 19.77
C PRO A 108 10.50 21.16 19.44
N PRO A 109 10.15 21.29 18.14
CA PRO A 109 8.94 21.99 17.70
C PRO A 109 7.64 21.22 18.02
N PHE A 110 7.74 19.98 18.45
CA PHE A 110 6.63 19.16 18.92
C PHE A 110 7.14 18.09 19.92
N THR A 111 6.20 17.48 20.63
CA THR A 111 6.50 16.44 21.61
C THR A 111 6.85 15.12 20.91
N ILE A 112 8.04 14.56 21.23
CA ILE A 112 8.54 13.30 20.65
C ILE A 112 7.97 12.11 21.46
N GLN A 113 6.67 11.88 21.30
CA GLN A 113 5.90 10.78 21.93
C GLN A 113 4.83 10.30 20.95
N ASN A 114 4.21 9.15 21.25
CA ASN A 114 3.14 8.63 20.38
C ASN A 114 1.96 9.61 20.30
N ASP A 115 1.55 10.16 21.44
CA ASP A 115 0.59 11.26 21.52
C ASP A 115 1.37 12.59 21.35
N THR A 116 1.48 13.06 20.12
CA THR A 116 2.22 14.28 19.76
C THR A 116 1.26 15.42 19.44
N ASP A 117 1.67 16.64 19.78
CA ASP A 117 1.02 17.90 19.42
C ASP A 117 1.42 18.42 18.03
N GLY A 118 2.31 17.72 17.33
CA GLY A 118 2.78 18.07 15.98
C GLY A 118 1.79 17.66 14.89
N GLY A 119 1.28 18.65 14.12
CA GLY A 119 0.53 18.38 12.89
C GLY A 119 1.39 17.76 11.78
N ASP A 120 0.74 17.20 10.75
CA ASP A 120 1.43 16.46 9.67
C ASP A 120 2.52 17.27 8.98
N ASP A 121 2.27 18.53 8.62
CA ASP A 121 3.25 19.39 7.95
C ASP A 121 4.49 19.65 8.80
N LEU A 122 4.28 19.88 10.10
CA LEU A 122 5.39 20.10 11.04
C LEU A 122 6.22 18.83 11.23
N ARG A 123 5.58 17.67 11.35
CA ARG A 123 6.25 16.37 11.45
C ARG A 123 7.01 16.01 10.18
N MET A 124 6.48 16.35 9.02
CA MET A 124 7.19 16.15 7.74
C MET A 124 8.39 17.09 7.61
N LYS A 125 8.27 18.35 8.04
CA LYS A 125 9.39 19.30 8.02
C LYS A 125 10.53 18.89 8.94
N TYR A 126 10.21 18.38 10.12
CA TYR A 126 11.18 17.88 11.09
C TYR A 126 11.16 16.34 11.17
N ARG A 127 11.13 15.69 10.01
CA ARG A 127 10.96 14.23 9.92
C ARG A 127 11.98 13.44 10.72
N TYR A 128 13.22 13.90 10.83
CA TYR A 128 14.26 13.31 11.68
C TYR A 128 13.92 13.32 13.18
N LEU A 129 13.07 14.25 13.65
CA LEU A 129 12.53 14.22 15.02
C LEU A 129 11.30 13.28 15.12
N ASP A 130 10.42 13.33 14.12
CA ASP A 130 9.26 12.42 14.07
C ASP A 130 9.68 10.95 14.04
N LEU A 131 10.79 10.64 13.35
CA LEU A 131 11.41 9.32 13.34
C LEU A 131 11.93 8.84 14.71
N ARG A 132 12.05 9.72 15.71
CA ARG A 132 12.37 9.32 17.10
C ARG A 132 11.14 8.83 17.87
N ARG A 133 9.92 9.05 17.37
CA ARG A 133 8.69 8.59 18.02
C ARG A 133 8.58 7.07 17.93
N PRO A 134 8.26 6.38 19.04
CA PRO A 134 8.26 4.92 19.07
C PRO A 134 7.36 4.28 18.01
N ALA A 135 6.15 4.81 17.78
CA ALA A 135 5.24 4.28 16.77
C ALA A 135 5.83 4.33 15.36
N VAL A 136 6.50 5.44 14.98
CA VAL A 136 7.12 5.59 13.66
C VAL A 136 8.34 4.67 13.53
N GLN A 137 9.15 4.55 14.59
CA GLN A 137 10.29 3.62 14.60
C GLN A 137 9.84 2.17 14.43
N GLN A 138 8.78 1.76 15.13
CA GLN A 138 8.25 0.40 15.03
C GLN A 138 7.79 0.05 13.61
N ASN A 139 7.21 1.01 12.89
CA ASN A 139 6.83 0.81 11.48
C ASN A 139 8.05 0.52 10.60
N LEU A 140 9.16 1.24 10.81
CA LEU A 140 10.40 1.01 10.06
C LEU A 140 11.11 -0.28 10.47
N PHE A 141 11.03 -0.67 11.75
CA PHE A 141 11.54 -1.97 12.21
C PHE A 141 10.71 -3.11 11.61
N LEU A 142 9.39 -2.97 11.57
CA LEU A 142 8.50 -3.92 10.90
C LEU A 142 8.87 -4.05 9.42
N ARG A 143 9.06 -2.91 8.73
CA ARG A 143 9.51 -2.87 7.33
C ARG A 143 10.82 -3.65 7.13
N ALA A 144 11.81 -3.43 7.99
CA ALA A 144 13.09 -4.12 7.91
C ALA A 144 12.95 -5.64 8.14
N ARG A 145 12.10 -6.06 9.09
CA ARG A 145 11.81 -7.48 9.35
C ARG A 145 11.13 -8.14 8.16
N ILE A 146 10.13 -7.50 7.56
CA ILE A 146 9.42 -8.03 6.36
C ILE A 146 10.41 -8.16 5.20
N ALA A 147 11.28 -7.15 4.97
CA ALA A 147 12.30 -7.22 3.92
C ALA A 147 13.25 -8.40 4.13
N GLN A 148 13.71 -8.62 5.37
CA GLN A 148 14.61 -9.72 5.69
C GLN A 148 13.94 -11.09 5.54
N ALA A 149 12.70 -11.24 6.04
CA ALA A 149 11.92 -12.48 5.89
C ALA A 149 11.65 -12.80 4.41
N THR A 150 11.35 -11.78 3.59
CA THR A 150 11.19 -11.94 2.14
C THR A 150 12.47 -12.45 1.48
N ARG A 151 13.64 -11.85 1.79
CA ARG A 151 14.94 -12.30 1.26
C ARG A 151 15.26 -13.74 1.64
N ASN A 152 15.03 -14.08 2.91
CA ASN A 152 15.28 -15.43 3.39
C ASN A 152 14.41 -16.44 2.62
N TYR A 153 13.11 -16.22 2.56
CA TYR A 153 12.19 -17.11 1.87
C TYR A 153 12.52 -17.29 0.39
N LEU A 154 12.74 -16.18 -0.33
CA LEU A 154 13.02 -16.24 -1.77
C LEU A 154 14.38 -16.92 -2.06
N SER A 155 15.41 -16.62 -1.26
CA SER A 155 16.73 -17.27 -1.40
C SER A 155 16.64 -18.78 -1.15
N GLU A 156 15.88 -19.22 -0.15
CA GLU A 156 15.62 -20.65 0.13
C GLU A 156 14.87 -21.35 -1.02
N LYS A 157 14.07 -20.60 -1.79
CA LYS A 157 13.37 -21.08 -3.00
C LYS A 157 14.23 -21.00 -4.27
N GLY A 158 15.51 -20.63 -4.14
CA GLY A 158 16.48 -20.58 -5.23
C GLY A 158 16.41 -19.30 -6.08
N PHE A 159 15.76 -18.25 -5.59
CA PHE A 159 15.81 -16.94 -6.24
C PHE A 159 17.14 -16.25 -5.97
N ILE A 160 17.63 -15.51 -6.96
CA ILE A 160 18.82 -14.69 -6.88
C ILE A 160 18.43 -13.23 -6.85
N GLU A 161 18.88 -12.46 -5.84
CA GLU A 161 18.70 -11.01 -5.79
C GLU A 161 19.70 -10.35 -6.76
N VAL A 162 19.20 -9.67 -7.79
CA VAL A 162 20.01 -8.98 -8.80
C VAL A 162 19.58 -7.54 -8.92
N GLU A 163 20.52 -6.61 -8.76
CA GLU A 163 20.25 -5.18 -8.97
C GLU A 163 20.16 -4.83 -10.44
N THR A 164 19.18 -4.03 -10.80
CA THR A 164 18.96 -3.49 -12.15
C THR A 164 19.27 -2.00 -12.20
N PRO A 165 19.60 -1.44 -13.38
CA PRO A 165 19.90 -0.01 -13.50
C PRO A 165 18.73 0.89 -13.07
N VAL A 166 19.07 2.02 -12.42
CA VAL A 166 18.12 3.09 -12.07
C VAL A 166 18.06 4.19 -13.16
N MET A 167 19.12 4.38 -13.91
CA MET A 167 19.15 5.27 -15.07
C MET A 167 19.02 4.46 -16.34
N ILE A 168 17.84 4.49 -16.96
CA ILE A 168 17.49 3.65 -18.11
C ILE A 168 17.01 4.52 -19.29
N LYS A 169 16.75 3.90 -20.43
CA LYS A 169 16.02 4.51 -21.52
C LYS A 169 14.54 4.67 -21.14
N SER A 170 13.92 5.78 -21.53
CA SER A 170 12.47 5.96 -21.37
C SER A 170 11.69 4.85 -22.08
N THR A 171 10.90 4.13 -21.31
CA THR A 171 10.04 3.04 -21.76
C THR A 171 8.72 3.12 -20.98
N PRO A 172 7.83 4.05 -21.36
CA PRO A 172 6.60 4.29 -20.61
C PRO A 172 5.72 3.03 -20.54
N GLU A 173 5.39 2.65 -19.29
CA GLU A 173 4.59 1.46 -18.95
C GLU A 173 3.20 1.83 -18.42
N GLY A 174 2.69 3.02 -18.76
CA GLY A 174 1.38 3.51 -18.32
C GLY A 174 1.43 4.84 -17.58
N ALA A 175 2.43 5.08 -16.73
CA ALA A 175 2.68 6.36 -16.07
C ALA A 175 3.64 7.25 -16.91
N ARG A 176 3.81 8.51 -16.52
CA ARG A 176 4.89 9.36 -17.04
C ARG A 176 6.20 9.03 -16.35
N ASP A 177 7.31 9.14 -17.09
CA ASP A 177 8.64 8.93 -16.56
C ASP A 177 9.19 10.21 -15.93
N PHE A 178 9.93 10.07 -14.81
CA PHE A 178 10.88 11.09 -14.40
C PHE A 178 12.13 11.00 -15.27
N VAL A 179 12.59 12.13 -15.81
CA VAL A 179 13.74 12.17 -16.71
C VAL A 179 14.91 12.92 -16.11
N VAL A 180 16.12 12.44 -16.41
CA VAL A 180 17.38 13.01 -15.93
C VAL A 180 18.25 13.36 -17.14
N PRO A 181 18.64 14.63 -17.34
CA PRO A 181 19.44 15.03 -18.49
C PRO A 181 20.87 14.46 -18.43
N SER A 182 21.42 14.09 -19.58
CA SER A 182 22.79 13.60 -19.71
C SER A 182 23.73 14.74 -20.07
N ARG A 183 24.71 15.07 -19.19
CA ARG A 183 25.77 16.03 -19.51
C ARG A 183 26.71 15.57 -20.62
N MET A 184 26.94 14.26 -20.68
CA MET A 184 27.87 13.67 -21.68
C MET A 184 27.26 13.55 -23.08
N ASN A 185 25.93 13.53 -23.17
CA ASN A 185 25.19 13.42 -24.44
C ASN A 185 24.15 14.53 -24.50
N PRO A 186 24.51 15.73 -24.96
CA PRO A 186 23.60 16.88 -25.01
C PRO A 186 22.31 16.58 -25.77
N GLY A 187 21.16 16.91 -25.17
CA GLY A 187 19.83 16.63 -25.75
C GLY A 187 19.30 15.24 -25.48
N GLU A 188 20.08 14.35 -24.83
CA GLU A 188 19.64 13.03 -24.42
C GLU A 188 19.34 12.96 -22.92
N PHE A 189 18.40 12.09 -22.56
CA PHE A 189 17.92 11.94 -21.18
C PHE A 189 17.90 10.46 -20.78
N TYR A 190 18.27 10.21 -19.52
CA TYR A 190 17.89 8.99 -18.85
C TYR A 190 16.48 9.14 -18.29
N ALA A 191 15.78 8.01 -18.12
CA ALA A 191 14.54 7.93 -17.35
C ALA A 191 14.77 7.14 -16.06
N LEU A 192 14.01 7.45 -15.00
CA LEU A 192 13.94 6.62 -13.81
C LEU A 192 12.91 5.51 -14.02
N PRO A 193 13.21 4.23 -13.65
CA PRO A 193 12.36 3.09 -14.00
C PRO A 193 11.03 3.11 -13.26
N GLN A 194 9.93 2.87 -13.98
CA GLN A 194 8.62 2.63 -13.39
C GLN A 194 8.54 1.25 -12.73
N SER A 195 9.29 0.29 -13.27
CA SER A 195 9.56 -1.03 -12.75
C SER A 195 10.79 -1.62 -13.44
N PRO A 196 11.43 -2.69 -12.93
CA PRO A 196 12.51 -3.38 -13.63
C PRO A 196 12.02 -4.35 -14.72
N GLN A 197 10.80 -4.17 -15.27
CA GLN A 197 10.11 -5.13 -16.14
C GLN A 197 10.99 -5.64 -17.29
N ILE A 198 11.66 -4.76 -18.01
CA ILE A 198 12.46 -5.14 -19.17
C ILE A 198 13.72 -5.90 -18.72
N PHE A 199 14.38 -5.44 -17.67
CA PHE A 199 15.62 -6.05 -17.20
C PHE A 199 15.39 -7.43 -16.60
N LYS A 200 14.30 -7.65 -15.87
CA LYS A 200 14.00 -8.99 -15.35
C LYS A 200 13.70 -10.00 -16.47
N GLN A 201 13.04 -9.57 -17.56
CA GLN A 201 12.86 -10.41 -18.73
C GLN A 201 14.21 -10.73 -19.41
N LEU A 202 15.13 -9.76 -19.51
CA LEU A 202 16.49 -9.98 -20.01
C LEU A 202 17.28 -10.94 -19.12
N LEU A 203 17.08 -10.92 -17.79
CA LEU A 203 17.69 -11.88 -16.87
C LEU A 203 17.18 -13.31 -17.13
N MET A 204 15.89 -13.46 -17.50
CA MET A 204 15.37 -14.78 -17.91
C MET A 204 16.02 -15.26 -19.19
N VAL A 205 16.17 -14.40 -20.20
CA VAL A 205 16.92 -14.71 -21.43
C VAL A 205 18.38 -15.04 -21.13
N ALA A 206 18.98 -14.40 -20.13
CA ALA A 206 20.35 -14.65 -19.67
C ALA A 206 20.49 -15.94 -18.82
N GLY A 207 19.41 -16.66 -18.55
CA GLY A 207 19.43 -17.96 -17.85
C GLY A 207 19.50 -17.87 -16.33
N PHE A 208 19.07 -16.76 -15.71
CA PHE A 208 19.05 -16.63 -14.25
C PHE A 208 17.94 -17.45 -13.58
N ASP A 209 16.97 -17.94 -14.33
CA ASP A 209 15.92 -18.86 -13.91
C ASP A 209 14.92 -18.27 -12.89
N LYS A 210 15.39 -17.77 -11.75
CA LYS A 210 14.57 -17.13 -10.70
C LYS A 210 15.28 -15.88 -10.17
N TYR A 211 14.65 -14.76 -10.42
CA TYR A 211 15.14 -13.43 -10.01
C TYR A 211 14.20 -12.79 -9.00
N PHE A 212 14.76 -12.04 -8.07
CA PHE A 212 14.02 -11.03 -7.32
C PHE A 212 14.87 -9.79 -7.02
N GLN A 213 14.20 -8.70 -6.67
CA GLN A 213 14.83 -7.48 -6.17
C GLN A 213 13.86 -6.71 -5.28
N ILE A 214 14.33 -6.16 -4.15
CA ILE A 214 13.60 -5.14 -3.40
C ILE A 214 14.05 -3.78 -3.95
N VAL A 215 13.27 -3.21 -4.86
CA VAL A 215 13.69 -2.15 -5.77
C VAL A 215 12.87 -0.87 -5.62
N LYS A 216 13.53 0.28 -5.79
CA LYS A 216 12.86 1.57 -5.95
C LYS A 216 12.30 1.72 -7.35
N CYS A 217 11.03 2.13 -7.41
CA CYS A 217 10.30 2.44 -8.64
C CYS A 217 9.83 3.89 -8.59
N PHE A 218 9.66 4.50 -9.77
CA PHE A 218 9.38 5.93 -9.91
C PHE A 218 8.23 6.13 -10.90
N ARG A 219 7.19 6.86 -10.50
CA ARG A 219 6.04 7.16 -11.37
C ARG A 219 5.59 8.60 -11.15
N ASP A 220 5.52 9.38 -12.21
CA ASP A 220 4.97 10.73 -12.19
C ASP A 220 3.45 10.67 -12.41
N GLU A 221 2.74 10.40 -11.34
CA GLU A 221 1.28 10.26 -11.27
C GLU A 221 0.69 11.16 -10.18
N ASP A 222 -0.63 11.31 -10.21
CA ASP A 222 -1.37 11.98 -9.14
C ASP A 222 -1.19 11.27 -7.79
N LEU A 223 -0.79 12.02 -6.78
CA LEU A 223 -0.50 11.51 -5.46
C LEU A 223 -1.78 11.29 -4.65
N ARG A 224 -1.80 10.19 -3.92
CA ARG A 224 -2.87 9.79 -3.00
C ARG A 224 -2.28 9.24 -1.70
N ALA A 225 -3.12 8.90 -0.73
CA ALA A 225 -2.67 8.32 0.53
C ALA A 225 -1.87 7.01 0.35
N ASP A 226 -2.14 6.26 -0.71
CA ASP A 226 -1.52 4.98 -1.07
C ASP A 226 -0.57 5.07 -2.27
N ARG A 227 -0.20 6.30 -2.71
CA ARG A 227 0.72 6.54 -3.84
C ARG A 227 1.78 7.57 -3.49
N GLN A 228 3.01 7.26 -3.87
CA GLN A 228 4.19 8.14 -3.78
C GLN A 228 4.90 8.16 -5.13
N PRO A 229 5.56 9.28 -5.52
CA PRO A 229 6.27 9.37 -6.79
C PRO A 229 7.48 8.42 -6.85
N GLU A 230 8.02 8.06 -5.70
CA GLU A 230 9.00 6.99 -5.50
C GLU A 230 8.49 6.02 -4.44
N PHE A 231 8.48 4.74 -4.77
CA PHE A 231 7.99 3.67 -3.90
C PHE A 231 8.85 2.42 -4.04
N THR A 232 8.60 1.42 -3.22
CA THR A 232 9.39 0.19 -3.23
C THR A 232 8.53 -0.99 -3.65
N GLN A 233 9.07 -1.85 -4.53
CA GLN A 233 8.49 -3.14 -4.89
C GLN A 233 9.37 -4.30 -4.43
N ILE A 234 8.75 -5.43 -4.11
CA ILE A 234 9.39 -6.73 -4.19
C ILE A 234 9.07 -7.23 -5.60
N ASP A 235 10.04 -7.20 -6.48
CA ASP A 235 9.88 -7.59 -7.89
C ASP A 235 10.50 -8.96 -8.13
N CYS A 236 9.77 -9.85 -8.82
CA CYS A 236 10.18 -11.23 -9.04
C CYS A 236 9.87 -11.68 -10.46
N GLU A 237 10.71 -12.58 -11.00
CA GLU A 237 10.49 -13.25 -12.29
C GLU A 237 11.04 -14.67 -12.25
N MET A 238 10.38 -15.59 -12.96
CA MET A 238 10.71 -17.02 -13.03
C MET A 238 10.62 -17.51 -14.47
N SER A 239 11.57 -18.37 -14.87
CA SER A 239 11.57 -19.07 -16.17
C SER A 239 10.97 -20.46 -16.08
N PHE A 240 10.49 -20.98 -17.22
CA PHE A 240 9.93 -22.32 -17.38
C PHE A 240 8.75 -22.60 -16.43
N VAL A 241 7.88 -21.61 -16.26
CA VAL A 241 6.71 -21.65 -15.37
C VAL A 241 5.44 -21.24 -16.08
N GLU A 242 4.32 -21.75 -15.57
CA GLU A 242 2.98 -21.35 -15.91
C GLU A 242 2.38 -20.47 -14.79
N GLN A 243 1.18 -19.94 -15.00
CA GLN A 243 0.47 -19.09 -14.02
C GLN A 243 0.42 -19.75 -12.64
N GLU A 244 0.01 -21.02 -12.54
CA GLU A 244 -0.17 -21.72 -11.27
C GLU A 244 1.13 -21.87 -10.47
N ASP A 245 2.29 -22.02 -11.13
CA ASP A 245 3.58 -22.09 -10.46
C ASP A 245 3.91 -20.78 -9.74
N VAL A 246 3.59 -19.66 -10.39
CA VAL A 246 3.76 -18.32 -9.80
C VAL A 246 2.78 -18.13 -8.64
N LEU A 247 1.48 -18.43 -8.83
CA LEU A 247 0.49 -18.30 -7.77
C LEU A 247 0.87 -19.11 -6.54
N ASN A 248 1.26 -20.38 -6.71
CA ASN A 248 1.64 -21.26 -5.60
C ASN A 248 2.93 -20.77 -4.88
N THR A 249 3.92 -20.29 -5.63
CA THR A 249 5.17 -19.77 -5.04
C THR A 249 4.91 -18.54 -4.17
N PHE A 250 4.13 -17.59 -4.66
CA PHE A 250 3.91 -16.32 -3.97
C PHE A 250 2.75 -16.35 -2.98
N GLU A 251 1.81 -17.29 -3.11
CA GLU A 251 0.93 -17.68 -2.01
C GLU A 251 1.76 -18.18 -0.83
N GLY A 252 2.76 -19.03 -1.09
CA GLY A 252 3.70 -19.51 -0.08
C GLY A 252 4.47 -18.40 0.61
N LEU A 253 5.01 -17.42 -0.14
CA LEU A 253 5.66 -16.22 0.41
C LEU A 253 4.70 -15.44 1.31
N THR A 254 3.49 -15.18 0.84
CA THR A 254 2.49 -14.37 1.57
C THR A 254 2.09 -15.05 2.88
N ARG A 255 1.84 -16.37 2.84
CA ARG A 255 1.53 -17.16 4.04
C ARG A 255 2.69 -17.16 5.03
N HIS A 256 3.93 -17.31 4.54
CA HIS A 256 5.12 -17.25 5.38
C HIS A 256 5.25 -15.90 6.08
N LEU A 257 5.06 -14.78 5.35
CA LEU A 257 5.13 -13.45 5.94
C LEU A 257 4.02 -13.20 6.97
N LEU A 258 2.78 -13.62 6.70
CA LEU A 258 1.67 -13.50 7.64
C LEU A 258 1.93 -14.28 8.93
N LEU A 259 2.48 -15.50 8.81
CA LEU A 259 2.79 -16.34 9.95
C LEU A 259 4.00 -15.81 10.75
N GLU A 260 5.13 -15.54 10.09
CA GLU A 260 6.38 -15.16 10.77
C GLU A 260 6.31 -13.78 11.41
N ILE A 261 5.66 -12.83 10.73
CA ILE A 261 5.62 -11.44 11.18
C ILE A 261 4.46 -11.16 12.11
N LEU A 262 3.28 -11.71 11.83
CA LEU A 262 2.03 -11.40 12.54
C LEU A 262 1.47 -12.57 13.37
N GLY A 263 2.01 -13.78 13.19
CA GLY A 263 1.47 -15.00 13.82
C GLY A 263 0.10 -15.42 13.25
N VAL A 264 -0.23 -15.01 12.03
CA VAL A 264 -1.51 -15.29 11.39
C VAL A 264 -1.37 -16.45 10.43
N GLU A 265 -2.10 -17.52 10.70
CA GLU A 265 -2.24 -18.66 9.78
C GLU A 265 -3.39 -18.40 8.78
N THR A 266 -3.15 -18.70 7.51
CA THR A 266 -4.15 -18.61 6.44
C THR A 266 -4.26 -19.93 5.70
N GLY A 267 -5.46 -20.26 5.24
CA GLY A 267 -5.71 -21.38 4.32
C GLY A 267 -5.19 -21.11 2.90
N ALA A 268 -5.58 -21.96 1.95
CA ALA A 268 -5.36 -21.72 0.52
C ALA A 268 -6.14 -20.47 0.08
N PHE A 269 -5.54 -19.67 -0.81
CA PHE A 269 -6.17 -18.45 -1.29
C PHE A 269 -7.20 -18.79 -2.38
N PRO A 270 -8.47 -18.34 -2.23
CA PRO A 270 -9.45 -18.49 -3.29
C PRO A 270 -8.98 -17.84 -4.59
N ARG A 271 -9.34 -18.44 -5.73
CA ARG A 271 -9.15 -17.88 -7.05
C ARG A 271 -10.48 -17.37 -7.57
N LEU A 272 -10.53 -16.12 -7.99
CA LEU A 272 -11.73 -15.48 -8.51
C LEU A 272 -11.38 -14.87 -9.87
N SER A 273 -12.20 -15.13 -10.90
CA SER A 273 -12.01 -14.44 -12.17
C SER A 273 -12.34 -12.95 -12.03
N TYR A 274 -11.73 -12.11 -12.84
CA TYR A 274 -12.04 -10.67 -12.91
C TYR A 274 -13.55 -10.43 -13.10
N GLY A 275 -14.19 -11.15 -14.04
CA GLY A 275 -15.64 -11.05 -14.22
C GLY A 275 -16.42 -11.40 -12.96
N GLY A 276 -16.05 -12.51 -12.30
CA GLY A 276 -16.67 -12.90 -11.03
C GLY A 276 -16.42 -11.91 -9.88
N ALA A 277 -15.26 -11.26 -9.85
CA ALA A 277 -14.95 -10.21 -8.89
C ALA A 277 -15.84 -8.98 -9.11
N MET A 278 -15.95 -8.52 -10.36
CA MET A 278 -16.80 -7.40 -10.73
C MET A 278 -18.29 -7.69 -10.48
N GLU A 279 -18.78 -8.85 -10.89
CA GLU A 279 -20.20 -9.22 -10.74
C GLU A 279 -20.61 -9.38 -9.28
N ASN A 280 -19.80 -10.02 -8.44
CA ASN A 280 -20.16 -10.28 -7.05
C ASN A 280 -19.81 -9.16 -6.08
N TYR A 281 -18.79 -8.34 -6.39
CA TYR A 281 -18.23 -7.39 -5.44
C TYR A 281 -18.06 -5.96 -6.00
N GLY A 282 -18.26 -5.77 -7.31
CA GLY A 282 -18.13 -4.47 -7.99
C GLY A 282 -16.71 -3.91 -7.97
N SER A 283 -15.71 -4.78 -7.90
CA SER A 283 -14.30 -4.40 -7.81
C SER A 283 -13.39 -5.53 -8.25
N ASP A 284 -12.31 -5.20 -8.94
CA ASP A 284 -11.19 -6.06 -9.28
C ASP A 284 -10.34 -6.50 -8.06
N LYS A 285 -10.53 -5.82 -6.93
CA LYS A 285 -9.86 -6.09 -5.64
C LYS A 285 -10.87 -6.23 -4.50
N PRO A 286 -11.65 -7.31 -4.47
CA PRO A 286 -12.73 -7.48 -3.52
C PRO A 286 -12.22 -7.72 -2.09
N ASP A 287 -12.92 -7.15 -1.10
CA ASP A 287 -12.77 -7.51 0.30
C ASP A 287 -13.72 -8.67 0.62
N ILE A 288 -13.15 -9.86 0.84
CA ILE A 288 -13.93 -11.08 1.09
C ILE A 288 -14.08 -11.43 2.57
N ARG A 289 -13.71 -10.52 3.50
CA ARG A 289 -13.90 -10.73 4.94
C ARG A 289 -15.35 -10.83 5.36
N PHE A 290 -16.26 -10.36 4.52
CA PHE A 290 -17.71 -10.40 4.75
C PHE A 290 -18.47 -10.73 3.47
N GLY A 291 -19.70 -11.22 3.61
CA GLY A 291 -20.61 -11.53 2.51
C GLY A 291 -21.09 -10.28 1.76
N MET A 292 -22.41 -10.04 1.71
CA MET A 292 -23.06 -8.89 1.07
C MET A 292 -22.71 -8.79 -0.42
N LYS A 293 -22.81 -9.91 -1.15
CA LYS A 293 -22.55 -9.93 -2.60
C LYS A 293 -23.58 -9.10 -3.35
N ILE A 294 -23.16 -8.55 -4.49
CA ILE A 294 -24.06 -7.90 -5.44
C ILE A 294 -24.96 -8.97 -6.09
N VAL A 295 -26.22 -8.63 -6.24
CA VAL A 295 -27.22 -9.45 -6.92
C VAL A 295 -27.79 -8.67 -8.10
N ASP A 296 -27.81 -9.31 -9.27
CA ASP A 296 -28.44 -8.77 -10.48
C ASP A 296 -29.96 -8.95 -10.41
N LEU A 297 -30.69 -7.84 -10.47
CA LEU A 297 -32.14 -7.76 -10.46
C LEU A 297 -32.71 -7.37 -11.82
N THR A 298 -31.90 -7.18 -12.84
CA THR A 298 -32.29 -6.57 -14.11
C THR A 298 -33.52 -7.23 -14.71
N SER A 299 -33.54 -8.56 -14.73
CA SER A 299 -34.67 -9.33 -15.31
C SER A 299 -35.94 -9.23 -14.49
N SER A 300 -35.86 -9.20 -13.15
CA SER A 300 -37.01 -9.14 -12.24
C SER A 300 -37.54 -7.73 -12.01
N ALA A 301 -36.69 -6.73 -12.16
CA ALA A 301 -37.02 -5.33 -11.90
C ALA A 301 -37.58 -4.57 -13.10
N ARG A 302 -37.16 -4.92 -14.32
CA ARG A 302 -37.58 -4.23 -15.56
C ARG A 302 -38.98 -4.69 -16.02
N GLY A 303 -39.65 -3.83 -16.78
CA GLY A 303 -40.99 -4.14 -17.35
C GLY A 303 -42.14 -3.98 -16.36
N LYS A 304 -41.90 -3.35 -15.20
CA LYS A 304 -42.91 -3.13 -14.16
C LYS A 304 -43.47 -1.70 -14.15
N GLY A 305 -43.14 -0.88 -15.14
CA GLY A 305 -43.63 0.50 -15.27
C GLY A 305 -42.94 1.51 -14.37
N PHE A 306 -41.78 1.17 -13.79
CA PHE A 306 -40.92 2.13 -13.11
C PHE A 306 -39.85 2.65 -14.10
N PRO A 307 -39.96 3.90 -14.60
CA PRO A 307 -39.12 4.38 -15.70
C PRO A 307 -37.61 4.31 -15.42
N VAL A 308 -37.23 4.41 -14.14
CA VAL A 308 -35.82 4.38 -13.72
C VAL A 308 -35.23 2.97 -13.89
N PHE A 309 -35.98 1.91 -13.63
CA PHE A 309 -35.54 0.54 -13.87
C PHE A 309 -35.69 0.15 -15.34
N ASP A 310 -36.79 0.57 -15.98
CA ASP A 310 -37.08 0.22 -17.37
C ASP A 310 -36.07 0.81 -18.33
N GLY A 311 -35.52 2.01 -18.02
CA GLY A 311 -34.49 2.69 -18.79
C GLY A 311 -33.05 2.34 -18.41
N ALA A 312 -32.82 1.54 -17.37
CA ALA A 312 -31.49 1.16 -16.95
C ALA A 312 -30.94 -0.03 -17.76
N GLU A 313 -29.67 -0.03 -18.07
CA GLU A 313 -28.97 -1.20 -18.64
C GLU A 313 -28.87 -2.32 -17.61
N TYR A 314 -28.59 -1.96 -16.37
CA TYR A 314 -28.39 -2.87 -15.26
C TYR A 314 -29.09 -2.37 -13.99
N VAL A 315 -29.72 -3.28 -13.25
CA VAL A 315 -30.31 -3.01 -11.94
C VAL A 315 -29.68 -4.01 -10.97
N GLY A 316 -28.86 -3.54 -10.04
CA GLY A 316 -28.21 -4.40 -9.06
C GLY A 316 -28.41 -3.89 -7.64
N GLY A 317 -28.18 -4.77 -6.68
CA GLY A 317 -28.31 -4.41 -5.27
C GLY A 317 -27.45 -5.23 -4.33
N ILE A 318 -27.43 -4.80 -3.07
CA ILE A 318 -26.81 -5.52 -1.94
C ILE A 318 -27.81 -5.63 -0.79
N CYS A 319 -27.67 -6.65 0.05
CA CYS A 319 -28.45 -6.84 1.26
C CYS A 319 -27.59 -6.60 2.51
N ALA A 320 -27.94 -5.60 3.31
CA ALA A 320 -27.33 -5.32 4.59
C ALA A 320 -28.16 -6.00 5.70
N GLU A 321 -27.66 -7.12 6.21
CA GLU A 321 -28.32 -7.90 7.24
C GLU A 321 -28.52 -7.09 8.53
N GLY A 322 -29.69 -7.16 9.16
CA GLY A 322 -30.02 -6.49 10.41
C GLY A 322 -30.18 -4.97 10.32
N CYS A 323 -30.21 -4.38 9.12
CA CYS A 323 -30.29 -2.92 8.92
C CYS A 323 -31.71 -2.43 8.59
N GLY A 324 -32.75 -3.23 8.77
CA GLY A 324 -34.16 -2.87 8.51
C GLY A 324 -34.63 -1.64 9.28
N GLU A 325 -34.07 -1.39 10.46
CA GLU A 325 -34.42 -0.23 11.30
C GLU A 325 -33.70 1.08 10.91
N TYR A 326 -32.93 1.11 9.81
CA TYR A 326 -32.30 2.36 9.34
C TYR A 326 -33.36 3.46 9.21
N THR A 327 -33.08 4.58 9.86
CA THR A 327 -33.96 5.76 9.83
C THR A 327 -33.94 6.43 8.45
N ARG A 328 -34.95 7.24 8.16
CA ARG A 328 -34.96 8.03 6.94
C ARG A 328 -33.71 8.88 6.78
N LYS A 329 -33.24 9.49 7.89
CA LYS A 329 -32.01 10.30 7.88
C LYS A 329 -30.79 9.48 7.43
N GLN A 330 -30.61 8.25 7.95
CA GLN A 330 -29.51 7.38 7.55
C GLN A 330 -29.57 6.95 6.07
N LEU A 331 -30.79 6.73 5.54
CA LEU A 331 -30.99 6.42 4.12
C LEU A 331 -30.75 7.65 3.23
N ASP A 332 -31.15 8.84 3.68
CA ASP A 332 -30.87 10.08 2.98
C ASP A 332 -29.34 10.37 2.95
N GLU A 333 -28.64 10.14 4.06
CA GLU A 333 -27.18 10.24 4.14
C GLU A 333 -26.47 9.27 3.18
N LEU A 334 -26.91 8.01 3.08
CA LEU A 334 -26.40 7.06 2.11
C LEU A 334 -26.68 7.50 0.67
N THR A 335 -27.87 8.03 0.42
CA THR A 335 -28.26 8.54 -0.90
C THR A 335 -27.37 9.70 -1.33
N GLU A 336 -27.09 10.64 -0.44
CA GLU A 336 -26.16 11.73 -0.74
C GLU A 336 -24.70 11.24 -0.87
N TRP A 337 -24.32 10.22 -0.09
CA TRP A 337 -22.99 9.64 -0.18
C TRP A 337 -22.72 8.99 -1.54
N ILE A 338 -23.68 8.22 -2.11
CA ILE A 338 -23.49 7.56 -3.41
C ILE A 338 -23.54 8.52 -4.61
N LYS A 339 -24.15 9.72 -4.44
CA LYS A 339 -24.20 10.77 -5.48
C LYS A 339 -22.87 11.54 -5.62
N ARG A 340 -21.93 11.37 -4.69
CA ARG A 340 -20.62 12.04 -4.78
C ARG A 340 -19.96 11.70 -6.11
N PRO A 341 -19.25 12.65 -6.76
CA PRO A 341 -18.62 12.42 -8.07
C PRO A 341 -17.72 11.18 -8.12
N GLN A 342 -17.08 10.83 -7.01
CA GLN A 342 -16.19 9.67 -6.88
C GLN A 342 -16.94 8.33 -6.94
N ILE A 343 -18.23 8.32 -6.60
CA ILE A 343 -19.09 7.12 -6.64
C ILE A 343 -19.96 7.14 -7.90
N GLY A 344 -20.57 8.29 -8.21
CA GLY A 344 -21.22 8.59 -9.48
C GLY A 344 -22.61 7.97 -9.68
N ALA A 345 -23.26 7.41 -8.65
CA ALA A 345 -24.63 6.90 -8.77
C ALA A 345 -25.64 8.04 -8.74
N ARG A 346 -26.73 7.91 -9.52
CA ARG A 346 -27.79 8.94 -9.61
C ARG A 346 -28.77 8.94 -8.45
N GLY A 347 -28.94 7.80 -7.77
CA GLY A 347 -29.86 7.64 -6.65
C GLY A 347 -29.78 6.25 -6.04
N LEU A 348 -30.38 6.11 -4.86
CA LEU A 348 -30.45 4.86 -4.11
C LEU A 348 -31.92 4.48 -3.88
N ILE A 349 -32.23 3.25 -4.19
CA ILE A 349 -33.53 2.64 -3.90
C ILE A 349 -33.34 1.68 -2.74
N TYR A 350 -34.29 1.62 -1.83
CA TYR A 350 -34.21 0.73 -0.69
C TYR A 350 -35.49 -0.11 -0.52
N LEU A 351 -35.33 -1.32 0.01
CA LEU A 351 -36.40 -2.18 0.51
C LEU A 351 -36.07 -2.57 1.96
N LYS A 352 -36.94 -2.23 2.89
CA LYS A 352 -36.83 -2.56 4.31
C LYS A 352 -37.70 -3.77 4.62
N MET A 353 -37.10 -4.83 5.13
CA MET A 353 -37.80 -6.03 5.57
C MET A 353 -38.25 -5.83 7.02
N ASN A 354 -39.53 -5.51 7.23
CA ASN A 354 -40.06 -5.32 8.58
C ASN A 354 -40.17 -6.66 9.33
N GLU A 355 -40.14 -6.62 10.67
CA GLU A 355 -40.28 -7.78 11.54
C GLU A 355 -41.58 -8.59 11.30
N ASN A 356 -42.64 -7.95 10.88
CA ASN A 356 -43.92 -8.57 10.56
C ASN A 356 -43.99 -9.20 9.15
N GLY A 357 -42.86 -9.26 8.41
CA GLY A 357 -42.77 -9.80 7.06
C GLY A 357 -43.30 -8.86 5.96
N THR A 358 -43.71 -7.65 6.28
CA THR A 358 -44.05 -6.64 5.27
C THR A 358 -42.78 -5.94 4.74
N ILE A 359 -42.83 -5.49 3.49
CA ILE A 359 -41.71 -4.74 2.88
C ILE A 359 -42.16 -3.30 2.71
N ARG A 360 -41.31 -2.38 3.16
CA ARG A 360 -41.45 -0.94 2.90
C ARG A 360 -40.34 -0.49 1.96
N SER A 361 -40.70 0.19 0.88
CA SER A 361 -39.75 0.60 -0.13
C SER A 361 -39.91 2.06 -0.56
N SER A 362 -38.89 2.62 -1.17
CA SER A 362 -38.97 3.92 -1.86
C SER A 362 -39.73 3.84 -3.19
N ILE A 363 -40.07 2.64 -3.66
CA ILE A 363 -40.76 2.38 -4.94
C ILE A 363 -42.15 1.72 -4.77
N ASP A 364 -42.74 1.78 -3.58
CA ASP A 364 -44.09 1.22 -3.27
C ASP A 364 -45.20 1.66 -4.24
N LYS A 365 -45.01 2.79 -4.93
CA LYS A 365 -45.97 3.31 -5.92
C LYS A 365 -45.96 2.52 -7.25
N TYR A 366 -44.89 1.82 -7.54
CA TYR A 366 -44.67 1.12 -8.81
C TYR A 366 -44.66 -0.40 -8.68
N PHE A 367 -44.40 -0.93 -7.49
CA PHE A 367 -44.29 -2.36 -7.20
C PHE A 367 -45.32 -2.78 -6.16
N ASN A 368 -46.07 -3.81 -6.45
CA ASN A 368 -46.97 -4.45 -5.48
C ASN A 368 -46.19 -5.32 -4.48
N SER A 369 -46.89 -5.80 -3.42
CA SER A 369 -46.26 -6.61 -2.36
C SER A 369 -45.59 -7.89 -2.85
N GLU A 370 -46.18 -8.57 -3.85
CA GLU A 370 -45.60 -9.81 -4.38
C GLU A 370 -44.35 -9.54 -5.21
N GLU A 371 -44.34 -8.47 -6.00
CA GLU A 371 -43.18 -8.04 -6.76
C GLU A 371 -42.03 -7.60 -5.85
N LEU A 372 -42.30 -6.90 -4.75
CA LEU A 372 -41.27 -6.55 -3.76
C LEU A 372 -40.72 -7.78 -3.04
N LYS A 373 -41.55 -8.79 -2.77
CA LYS A 373 -41.10 -10.05 -2.20
C LYS A 373 -40.23 -10.85 -3.19
N ASP A 374 -40.56 -10.82 -4.47
CA ASP A 374 -39.74 -11.45 -5.52
C ASP A 374 -38.35 -10.82 -5.58
N LEU A 375 -38.26 -9.48 -5.59
CA LEU A 375 -36.97 -8.78 -5.51
C LEU A 375 -36.19 -9.17 -4.24
N ALA A 376 -36.85 -9.22 -3.07
CA ALA A 376 -36.21 -9.57 -1.81
C ALA A 376 -35.74 -11.04 -1.77
N PHE A 377 -36.45 -11.93 -2.43
CA PHE A 377 -36.10 -13.34 -2.53
C PHE A 377 -34.74 -13.60 -3.17
N HIS A 378 -34.36 -12.82 -4.18
CA HIS A 378 -33.06 -12.93 -4.83
C HIS A 378 -31.88 -12.71 -3.85
N PHE A 379 -32.09 -11.94 -2.80
CA PHE A 379 -31.10 -11.69 -1.74
C PHE A 379 -31.18 -12.71 -0.60
N ARG A 380 -32.19 -13.59 -0.59
CA ARG A 380 -32.55 -14.42 0.58
C ARG A 380 -32.76 -13.58 1.84
N ALA A 381 -33.27 -12.36 1.67
CA ALA A 381 -33.44 -11.39 2.74
C ALA A 381 -34.44 -11.90 3.78
N ARG A 382 -34.17 -11.56 5.04
CA ARG A 382 -34.96 -11.94 6.20
C ARG A 382 -35.63 -10.69 6.84
N ALA A 383 -36.57 -10.93 7.74
CA ALA A 383 -37.09 -9.85 8.59
C ALA A 383 -35.93 -9.14 9.29
N GLY A 384 -35.98 -7.81 9.31
CA GLY A 384 -34.91 -6.96 9.84
C GLY A 384 -33.80 -6.59 8.86
N ASP A 385 -33.80 -7.07 7.61
CA ASP A 385 -32.78 -6.74 6.62
C ASP A 385 -33.10 -5.47 5.81
N LEU A 386 -32.08 -4.87 5.22
CA LEU A 386 -32.16 -3.73 4.31
C LEU A 386 -31.53 -4.06 2.97
N ILE A 387 -32.32 -3.99 1.90
CA ILE A 387 -31.81 -4.12 0.54
C ILE A 387 -31.60 -2.72 -0.04
N LEU A 388 -30.45 -2.50 -0.68
CA LEU A 388 -30.04 -1.27 -1.32
C LEU A 388 -29.80 -1.52 -2.80
N VAL A 389 -30.49 -0.79 -3.68
CA VAL A 389 -30.50 -1.05 -5.13
C VAL A 389 -30.07 0.19 -5.89
N ILE A 390 -29.20 0.02 -6.87
CA ILE A 390 -28.72 1.08 -7.77
C ILE A 390 -28.98 0.64 -9.22
N PRO A 391 -29.72 1.43 -10.02
CA PRO A 391 -29.89 1.22 -11.46
C PRO A 391 -28.96 2.14 -12.26
N GLY A 392 -28.55 1.72 -13.45
CA GLY A 392 -27.76 2.55 -14.37
C GLY A 392 -27.06 1.78 -15.46
N GLU A 393 -25.97 2.33 -15.97
CA GLU A 393 -25.00 1.68 -16.84
C GLU A 393 -24.28 0.57 -16.07
N ARG A 394 -24.07 -0.60 -16.69
CA ARG A 394 -23.59 -1.81 -15.98
C ARG A 394 -22.30 -1.59 -15.19
N GLU A 395 -21.24 -1.14 -15.83
CA GLU A 395 -19.92 -1.03 -15.19
C GLU A 395 -19.91 0.03 -14.06
N LYS A 396 -20.49 1.19 -14.32
CA LYS A 396 -20.60 2.25 -13.31
C LYS A 396 -21.45 1.82 -12.11
N THR A 397 -22.53 1.08 -12.39
CA THR A 397 -23.42 0.60 -11.33
C THR A 397 -22.76 -0.47 -10.47
N LEU A 398 -22.02 -1.42 -11.07
CA LEU A 398 -21.24 -2.41 -10.33
C LEU A 398 -20.19 -1.73 -9.44
N THR A 399 -19.44 -0.77 -9.98
CA THR A 399 -18.45 0.00 -9.20
C THR A 399 -19.10 0.78 -8.05
N ALA A 400 -20.24 1.41 -8.29
CA ALA A 400 -20.98 2.14 -7.25
C ALA A 400 -21.49 1.20 -6.15
N LEU A 401 -22.00 0.02 -6.51
CA LEU A 401 -22.43 -1.01 -5.57
C LEU A 401 -21.25 -1.59 -4.78
N GLY A 402 -20.09 -1.79 -5.42
CA GLY A 402 -18.87 -2.20 -4.74
C GLY A 402 -18.43 -1.20 -3.66
N ASN A 403 -18.45 0.09 -4.00
CA ASN A 403 -18.18 1.16 -3.03
C ASN A 403 -19.22 1.19 -1.90
N LEU A 404 -20.52 1.08 -2.23
CA LEU A 404 -21.60 1.04 -1.24
C LEU A 404 -21.45 -0.17 -0.30
N ARG A 405 -21.06 -1.33 -0.84
CA ARG A 405 -20.77 -2.53 -0.07
C ARG A 405 -19.64 -2.30 0.95
N LEU A 406 -18.55 -1.66 0.54
CA LEU A 406 -17.43 -1.34 1.44
C LEU A 406 -17.84 -0.31 2.52
N GLU A 407 -18.63 0.69 2.16
CA GLU A 407 -19.18 1.67 3.10
C GLU A 407 -20.10 1.01 4.14
N MET A 408 -21.00 0.14 3.71
CA MET A 408 -21.85 -0.64 4.62
C MET A 408 -21.01 -1.57 5.51
N GLY A 409 -19.98 -2.22 4.94
CA GLY A 409 -19.04 -3.04 5.71
C GLY A 409 -18.31 -2.25 6.80
N ASN A 410 -17.94 -0.99 6.53
CA ASN A 410 -17.36 -0.09 7.53
C ASN A 410 -18.37 0.28 8.63
N ARG A 411 -19.58 0.72 8.25
CA ARG A 411 -20.64 1.10 9.20
C ARG A 411 -21.04 -0.03 10.14
N LEU A 412 -20.99 -1.26 9.64
CA LEU A 412 -21.36 -2.47 10.38
C LEU A 412 -20.18 -3.14 11.10
N GLY A 413 -18.97 -2.59 11.02
CA GLY A 413 -17.78 -3.17 11.66
C GLY A 413 -17.34 -4.52 11.07
N LEU A 414 -17.74 -4.85 9.82
CA LEU A 414 -17.44 -6.11 9.16
C LEU A 414 -16.02 -6.20 8.58
N ARG A 415 -15.25 -5.12 8.74
CA ARG A 415 -13.87 -4.99 8.23
C ARG A 415 -12.88 -4.78 9.39
N PRO A 416 -12.80 -5.69 10.37
CA PRO A 416 -11.93 -5.51 11.54
C PRO A 416 -10.46 -5.46 11.11
N LYS A 417 -9.68 -4.58 11.78
CA LYS A 417 -8.22 -4.54 11.63
C LYS A 417 -7.60 -5.81 12.22
N GLY A 418 -6.48 -6.26 11.67
CA GLY A 418 -5.77 -7.45 12.13
C GLY A 418 -6.33 -8.79 11.64
N THR A 419 -7.37 -8.79 10.82
CA THR A 419 -7.84 -9.98 10.09
C THR A 419 -7.38 -9.89 8.63
N PHE A 420 -6.98 -11.03 8.05
CA PHE A 420 -6.44 -11.07 6.69
C PHE A 420 -7.16 -12.16 5.89
N GLN A 421 -7.75 -11.80 4.77
CA GLN A 421 -8.41 -12.70 3.83
C GLN A 421 -7.82 -12.48 2.42
N PRO A 422 -6.71 -13.17 2.11
CA PRO A 422 -6.09 -13.10 0.81
C PRO A 422 -6.89 -13.87 -0.23
N LEU A 423 -6.84 -13.40 -1.49
CA LEU A 423 -7.34 -14.11 -2.67
C LEU A 423 -6.52 -13.74 -3.90
N TRP A 424 -6.63 -14.56 -4.94
CA TRP A 424 -6.15 -14.25 -6.27
C TRP A 424 -7.31 -13.81 -7.15
N VAL A 425 -7.12 -12.72 -7.88
CA VAL A 425 -7.97 -12.34 -9.01
C VAL A 425 -7.22 -12.66 -10.28
N VAL A 426 -7.86 -13.34 -11.20
CA VAL A 426 -7.27 -13.88 -12.44
C VAL A 426 -8.15 -13.56 -13.65
N ASP A 427 -7.67 -13.85 -14.86
CA ASP A 427 -8.43 -13.72 -16.10
C ASP A 427 -8.93 -12.29 -16.36
N PHE A 428 -8.06 -11.32 -16.13
CA PHE A 428 -8.32 -9.92 -16.48
C PHE A 428 -8.54 -9.74 -17.98
N PRO A 429 -9.25 -8.68 -18.43
CA PRO A 429 -9.15 -8.26 -19.82
C PRO A 429 -7.69 -7.96 -20.19
N LEU A 430 -7.29 -8.36 -21.40
CA LEU A 430 -5.94 -8.05 -21.89
C LEU A 430 -5.82 -6.58 -22.27
N LEU A 431 -6.90 -6.03 -22.82
CA LEU A 431 -6.99 -4.72 -23.43
C LEU A 431 -8.20 -3.96 -22.91
N GLU A 432 -8.07 -2.66 -22.83
CA GLU A 432 -9.16 -1.71 -22.58
C GLU A 432 -9.22 -0.68 -23.72
N TRP A 433 -10.42 -0.26 -24.08
CA TRP A 433 -10.62 0.76 -25.09
C TRP A 433 -10.42 2.15 -24.49
N ASN A 434 -9.46 2.90 -25.02
CA ASN A 434 -9.22 4.27 -24.61
C ASN A 434 -9.99 5.21 -25.54
N GLU A 435 -11.07 5.81 -25.02
CA GLU A 435 -11.94 6.70 -25.79
C GLU A 435 -11.25 8.00 -26.22
N GLU A 436 -10.34 8.53 -25.39
CA GLU A 436 -9.62 9.78 -25.67
C GLU A 436 -8.70 9.62 -26.87
N ASN A 437 -8.04 8.47 -26.98
CA ASN A 437 -7.07 8.19 -28.04
C ASN A 437 -7.66 7.37 -29.19
N GLY A 438 -8.89 6.87 -29.07
CA GLY A 438 -9.57 6.04 -30.07
C GLY A 438 -8.81 4.75 -30.41
N ARG A 439 -8.15 4.13 -29.43
CA ARG A 439 -7.34 2.92 -29.61
C ARG A 439 -7.36 2.01 -28.39
N TRP A 440 -6.97 0.76 -28.59
CA TRP A 440 -6.74 -0.18 -27.52
C TRP A 440 -5.49 0.19 -26.71
N SER A 441 -5.59 0.05 -25.39
CA SER A 441 -4.49 0.14 -24.43
C SER A 441 -4.35 -1.20 -23.70
N ALA A 442 -3.13 -1.59 -23.36
CA ALA A 442 -2.93 -2.76 -22.50
C ALA A 442 -3.43 -2.45 -21.09
N MET A 443 -4.22 -3.34 -20.51
CA MET A 443 -4.72 -3.15 -19.14
C MET A 443 -3.59 -3.21 -18.10
N HIS A 444 -2.56 -4.02 -18.35
CA HIS A 444 -1.37 -4.13 -17.48
C HIS A 444 -0.16 -3.54 -18.18
N HIS A 445 0.46 -4.30 -19.10
CA HIS A 445 1.60 -3.84 -19.91
C HIS A 445 1.69 -4.62 -21.23
N PRO A 446 2.41 -4.11 -22.26
CA PRO A 446 2.45 -4.69 -23.59
C PRO A 446 3.03 -6.11 -23.68
N PHE A 447 3.72 -6.57 -22.64
CA PHE A 447 4.37 -7.89 -22.61
C PHE A 447 3.50 -8.96 -21.94
N THR A 448 2.29 -8.63 -21.48
CA THR A 448 1.35 -9.59 -20.90
C THR A 448 0.84 -10.55 -21.96
N SER A 449 0.98 -11.85 -21.71
CA SER A 449 0.47 -12.88 -22.60
C SER A 449 -1.06 -12.95 -22.55
N PRO A 450 -1.75 -13.04 -23.71
CA PRO A 450 -3.14 -13.48 -23.73
C PRO A 450 -3.26 -14.93 -23.25
N LYS A 451 -4.44 -15.32 -22.79
CA LYS A 451 -4.76 -16.75 -22.61
C LYS A 451 -4.59 -17.47 -23.96
N PRO A 452 -4.00 -18.68 -23.98
CA PRO A 452 -3.73 -19.39 -25.24
C PRO A 452 -4.96 -19.59 -26.12
N GLU A 453 -6.09 -19.89 -25.50
CA GLU A 453 -7.36 -20.10 -26.21
C GLU A 453 -7.93 -18.81 -26.81
N ASP A 454 -7.56 -17.64 -26.33
CA ASP A 454 -8.07 -16.34 -26.76
C ASP A 454 -7.15 -15.66 -27.82
N ILE A 455 -5.96 -16.22 -28.13
CA ILE A 455 -5.03 -15.67 -29.14
C ILE A 455 -5.70 -15.39 -30.49
N PRO A 456 -6.58 -16.28 -31.02
CA PRO A 456 -7.27 -15.99 -32.29
C PRO A 456 -8.15 -14.73 -32.25
N LEU A 457 -8.64 -14.35 -31.08
CA LEU A 457 -9.50 -13.17 -30.91
C LEU A 457 -8.73 -11.84 -31.00
N LEU A 458 -7.41 -11.82 -30.87
CA LEU A 458 -6.61 -10.60 -30.97
C LEU A 458 -6.87 -9.80 -32.25
N ASN A 459 -7.14 -10.49 -33.36
CA ASN A 459 -7.40 -9.84 -34.65
C ASN A 459 -8.89 -9.62 -34.95
N SER A 460 -9.81 -10.37 -34.31
CA SER A 460 -11.23 -10.35 -34.62
C SER A 460 -12.08 -9.61 -33.59
N ASP A 461 -11.76 -9.74 -32.32
CA ASP A 461 -12.50 -9.14 -31.19
C ASP A 461 -11.55 -8.88 -30.00
N PRO A 462 -10.64 -7.90 -30.10
CA PRO A 462 -9.59 -7.64 -29.10
C PRO A 462 -10.15 -7.39 -27.69
N GLY A 463 -11.35 -6.83 -27.58
CA GLY A 463 -12.00 -6.52 -26.30
C GLY A 463 -12.43 -7.77 -25.50
N LYS A 464 -12.48 -8.95 -26.12
CA LYS A 464 -12.82 -10.20 -25.42
C LYS A 464 -11.61 -11.03 -25.04
N VAL A 465 -10.42 -10.62 -25.41
CA VAL A 465 -9.18 -11.35 -25.08
C VAL A 465 -8.88 -11.22 -23.60
N ARG A 466 -8.75 -12.35 -22.91
CA ARG A 466 -8.33 -12.40 -21.52
C ARG A 466 -6.81 -12.43 -21.41
N ALA A 467 -6.30 -11.72 -20.43
CA ALA A 467 -4.89 -11.74 -20.05
C ALA A 467 -4.57 -12.97 -19.21
N ASN A 468 -3.40 -13.53 -19.38
CA ASN A 468 -2.80 -14.47 -18.46
C ASN A 468 -2.13 -13.70 -17.30
N ALA A 469 -2.94 -12.87 -16.61
CA ALA A 469 -2.56 -11.96 -15.54
C ALA A 469 -3.29 -12.34 -14.24
N TYR A 470 -2.70 -11.92 -13.13
CA TYR A 470 -3.17 -12.24 -11.79
C TYR A 470 -2.76 -11.17 -10.78
N ASP A 471 -3.68 -10.84 -9.86
CA ASP A 471 -3.42 -9.95 -8.75
C ASP A 471 -3.65 -10.67 -7.41
N LEU A 472 -2.73 -10.47 -6.49
CA LEU A 472 -2.91 -10.82 -5.08
C LEU A 472 -3.63 -9.69 -4.38
N VAL A 473 -4.80 -10.00 -3.88
CA VAL A 473 -5.63 -9.05 -3.14
C VAL A 473 -5.74 -9.50 -1.69
N ILE A 474 -5.55 -8.57 -0.75
CA ILE A 474 -5.79 -8.81 0.68
C ILE A 474 -6.71 -7.71 1.20
N ASN A 475 -7.87 -8.09 1.77
CA ASN A 475 -8.80 -7.16 2.42
C ASN A 475 -9.29 -6.00 1.54
N GLY A 476 -9.43 -6.21 0.26
CA GLY A 476 -9.87 -5.18 -0.67
C GLY A 476 -8.75 -4.27 -1.20
N VAL A 477 -7.49 -4.69 -1.01
CA VAL A 477 -6.30 -3.97 -1.47
C VAL A 477 -5.45 -4.90 -2.32
N GLU A 478 -5.12 -4.48 -3.53
CA GLU A 478 -4.12 -5.13 -4.38
C GLU A 478 -2.74 -4.97 -3.74
N ILE A 479 -2.14 -6.08 -3.36
CA ILE A 479 -0.82 -6.13 -2.74
C ILE A 479 0.27 -6.41 -3.77
N GLY A 480 -0.04 -7.17 -4.80
CA GLY A 480 0.90 -7.46 -5.87
C GLY A 480 0.16 -7.92 -7.11
N GLY A 481 0.72 -7.62 -8.27
CA GLY A 481 0.20 -8.02 -9.56
C GLY A 481 1.27 -8.54 -10.49
N GLY A 482 0.88 -9.40 -11.42
CA GLY A 482 1.79 -10.00 -12.37
C GLY A 482 1.10 -10.68 -13.55
N SER A 483 1.91 -11.26 -14.42
CA SER A 483 1.41 -12.00 -15.59
C SER A 483 2.41 -13.02 -16.09
N VAL A 484 1.95 -13.95 -16.88
CA VAL A 484 2.78 -14.70 -17.83
C VAL A 484 3.14 -13.75 -18.97
N ARG A 485 4.39 -13.82 -19.44
CA ARG A 485 4.92 -12.91 -20.46
C ARG A 485 4.82 -13.52 -21.86
N ILE A 486 4.68 -12.64 -22.86
CA ILE A 486 4.89 -13.03 -24.25
C ILE A 486 6.40 -13.23 -24.43
N PHE A 487 6.80 -14.41 -24.88
CA PHE A 487 8.18 -14.75 -25.26
C PHE A 487 8.33 -15.07 -26.75
N ASP A 488 7.23 -15.26 -27.43
CA ASP A 488 7.19 -15.45 -28.89
C ASP A 488 7.19 -14.10 -29.62
N ALA A 489 8.15 -13.91 -30.52
CA ALA A 489 8.34 -12.63 -31.23
C ALA A 489 7.18 -12.30 -32.18
N ALA A 490 6.53 -13.31 -32.77
CA ALA A 490 5.40 -13.09 -33.68
C ALA A 490 4.16 -12.63 -32.91
N LEU A 491 3.88 -13.27 -31.79
CA LEU A 491 2.80 -12.88 -30.88
C LEU A 491 3.02 -11.47 -30.32
N GLN A 492 4.27 -11.14 -29.92
CA GLN A 492 4.60 -9.80 -29.42
C GLN A 492 4.41 -8.73 -30.49
N SER A 493 4.78 -9.02 -31.74
CA SER A 493 4.55 -8.10 -32.86
C SER A 493 3.06 -7.90 -33.14
N ALA A 494 2.25 -8.97 -33.05
CA ALA A 494 0.81 -8.88 -33.17
C ALA A 494 0.20 -8.01 -32.06
N MET A 495 0.67 -8.17 -30.82
CA MET A 495 0.24 -7.35 -29.68
C MET A 495 0.56 -5.86 -29.89
N PHE A 496 1.78 -5.53 -30.30
CA PHE A 496 2.15 -4.14 -30.60
C PHE A 496 1.26 -3.52 -31.70
N LYS A 497 0.93 -4.30 -32.73
CA LYS A 497 0.03 -3.84 -33.81
C LYS A 497 -1.38 -3.52 -33.27
N VAL A 498 -1.93 -4.35 -32.39
CA VAL A 498 -3.25 -4.10 -31.77
C VAL A 498 -3.21 -2.85 -30.89
N LEU A 499 -2.10 -2.61 -30.20
CA LEU A 499 -1.87 -1.39 -29.40
C LEU A 499 -1.60 -0.13 -30.25
N GLY A 500 -1.54 -0.28 -31.58
CA GLY A 500 -1.35 0.84 -32.50
C GLY A 500 0.09 1.31 -32.68
N PHE A 501 1.09 0.50 -32.29
CA PHE A 501 2.50 0.80 -32.58
C PHE A 501 2.81 0.51 -34.05
N THR A 502 3.54 1.43 -34.70
CA THR A 502 4.20 1.09 -35.97
C THR A 502 5.43 0.19 -35.69
N PRO A 503 5.91 -0.58 -36.67
CA PRO A 503 7.13 -1.36 -36.53
C PRO A 503 8.34 -0.52 -36.05
N GLU A 504 8.47 0.70 -36.60
CA GLU A 504 9.55 1.63 -36.25
C GLU A 504 9.44 2.12 -34.80
N GLN A 505 8.23 2.40 -34.33
CA GLN A 505 7.98 2.80 -32.94
C GLN A 505 8.28 1.65 -31.97
N ALA A 506 7.83 0.43 -32.30
CA ALA A 506 8.10 -0.76 -31.49
C ALA A 506 9.61 -1.06 -31.42
N GLU A 507 10.32 -0.97 -32.57
CA GLU A 507 11.77 -1.14 -32.61
C GLU A 507 12.50 -0.05 -31.82
N ALA A 508 12.09 1.22 -31.97
CA ALA A 508 12.71 2.33 -31.25
C ALA A 508 12.57 2.21 -29.72
N GLN A 509 11.42 1.73 -29.23
CA GLN A 509 11.17 1.62 -27.79
C GLN A 509 11.65 0.29 -27.19
N PHE A 510 11.36 -0.82 -27.85
CA PHE A 510 11.51 -2.18 -27.32
C PHE A 510 12.44 -3.09 -28.15
N GLY A 511 13.08 -2.55 -29.18
CA GLY A 511 13.90 -3.33 -30.13
C GLY A 511 15.00 -4.14 -29.46
N PHE A 512 15.61 -3.63 -28.40
CA PHE A 512 16.65 -4.34 -27.67
C PHE A 512 16.09 -5.59 -26.96
N LEU A 513 14.87 -5.55 -26.41
CA LEU A 513 14.20 -6.71 -25.82
C LEU A 513 13.79 -7.71 -26.90
N MET A 514 13.20 -7.22 -27.99
CA MET A 514 12.82 -8.05 -29.14
C MET A 514 14.04 -8.72 -29.78
N ASN A 515 15.18 -8.05 -29.80
CA ASN A 515 16.44 -8.65 -30.24
C ASN A 515 16.91 -9.74 -29.30
N ALA A 516 16.82 -9.53 -27.98
CA ALA A 516 17.18 -10.56 -26.99
C ALA A 516 16.34 -11.84 -27.20
N PHE A 517 15.05 -11.72 -27.48
CA PHE A 517 14.17 -12.87 -27.71
C PHE A 517 14.58 -13.73 -28.91
N LYS A 518 15.25 -13.16 -29.91
CA LYS A 518 15.79 -13.91 -31.06
C LYS A 518 16.89 -14.92 -30.68
N TYR A 519 17.49 -14.76 -29.50
CA TYR A 519 18.52 -15.68 -28.99
C TYR A 519 17.96 -16.76 -28.07
N GLY A 520 16.64 -16.90 -27.98
CA GLY A 520 15.97 -17.94 -27.21
C GLY A 520 15.48 -17.41 -25.86
N ALA A 521 14.28 -16.84 -25.83
CA ALA A 521 13.60 -16.49 -24.58
C ALA A 521 12.85 -17.71 -24.04
N PRO A 522 13.05 -18.09 -22.77
CA PRO A 522 12.24 -19.14 -22.14
C PRO A 522 10.80 -18.63 -21.90
N PRO A 523 9.81 -19.53 -21.76
CA PRO A 523 8.55 -19.16 -21.11
C PRO A 523 8.86 -18.59 -19.73
N HIS A 524 8.29 -17.42 -19.38
CA HIS A 524 8.57 -16.77 -18.09
C HIS A 524 7.35 -16.00 -17.60
N ALA A 525 7.31 -15.82 -16.29
CA ALA A 525 6.23 -15.14 -15.59
C ALA A 525 6.75 -14.52 -14.29
N GLY A 526 6.09 -13.47 -13.81
CA GLY A 526 6.53 -12.81 -12.59
C GLY A 526 5.44 -12.00 -11.92
N ILE A 527 5.79 -11.46 -10.77
CA ILE A 527 4.92 -10.63 -9.95
C ILE A 527 5.72 -9.52 -9.30
N ALA A 528 5.07 -8.40 -9.05
CA ALA A 528 5.63 -7.31 -8.25
C ALA A 528 4.69 -6.98 -7.09
N PHE A 529 5.21 -7.00 -5.86
CA PHE A 529 4.46 -6.59 -4.66
C PHE A 529 4.73 -5.12 -4.36
N GLY A 530 3.68 -4.36 -4.09
CA GLY A 530 3.81 -3.02 -3.51
C GLY A 530 4.30 -3.11 -2.06
N PHE A 531 5.63 -3.04 -1.86
CA PHE A 531 6.23 -3.29 -0.55
C PHE A 531 5.74 -2.30 0.52
N ASP A 532 5.64 -1.02 0.17
CA ASP A 532 5.12 0.00 1.10
C ASP A 532 3.67 -0.30 1.51
N ARG A 533 2.86 -0.76 0.57
CA ARG A 533 1.45 -1.13 0.79
C ARG A 533 1.33 -2.39 1.66
N LEU A 534 2.16 -3.40 1.43
CA LEU A 534 2.24 -4.60 2.26
C LEU A 534 2.63 -4.25 3.70
N VAL A 535 3.65 -3.42 3.89
CA VAL A 535 4.10 -3.00 5.23
C VAL A 535 3.04 -2.19 5.95
N SER A 536 2.37 -1.22 5.27
CA SER A 536 1.29 -0.43 5.89
C SER A 536 0.11 -1.30 6.32
N MET A 537 -0.25 -2.29 5.52
CA MET A 537 -1.29 -3.26 5.85
C MET A 537 -0.92 -4.09 7.09
N PHE A 538 0.31 -4.60 7.17
CA PHE A 538 0.79 -5.37 8.33
C PHE A 538 0.88 -4.51 9.60
N ALA A 539 1.17 -3.22 9.46
CA ALA A 539 1.16 -2.26 10.55
C ALA A 539 -0.25 -1.77 10.94
N GLY A 540 -1.30 -2.15 10.19
CA GLY A 540 -2.68 -1.68 10.41
C GLY A 540 -2.89 -0.19 10.13
N LEU A 541 -2.10 0.40 9.20
CA LEU A 541 -2.09 1.81 8.84
C LEU A 541 -2.83 2.06 7.53
N ASP A 542 -3.43 3.23 7.42
CA ASP A 542 -4.23 3.63 6.27
C ASP A 542 -3.39 4.42 5.22
N SER A 543 -2.14 4.77 5.55
CA SER A 543 -1.23 5.52 4.68
C SER A 543 0.14 4.86 4.58
N ILE A 544 0.67 4.75 3.36
CA ILE A 544 2.03 4.26 3.11
C ILE A 544 3.12 5.23 3.59
N ARG A 545 2.80 6.52 3.80
CA ARG A 545 3.77 7.52 4.29
C ARG A 545 4.33 7.19 5.67
N ASP A 546 3.54 6.52 6.50
CA ASP A 546 3.95 6.16 7.86
C ASP A 546 4.95 5.00 7.92
N VAL A 547 5.13 4.28 6.83
CA VAL A 547 6.10 3.18 6.67
C VAL A 547 7.30 3.53 5.77
N ILE A 548 7.36 4.78 5.29
CA ILE A 548 8.48 5.33 4.51
C ILE A 548 9.24 6.31 5.40
N ALA A 549 10.57 6.18 5.45
CA ALA A 549 11.39 7.02 6.32
C ALA A 549 11.25 8.51 5.98
N PHE A 550 11.36 8.87 4.70
CA PHE A 550 11.29 10.23 4.19
C PHE A 550 10.30 10.31 3.02
N PRO A 551 8.97 10.33 3.31
CA PRO A 551 7.96 10.40 2.27
C PRO A 551 7.82 11.84 1.74
N LYS A 552 7.24 11.96 0.55
CA LYS A 552 6.79 13.25 0.02
C LYS A 552 5.36 13.57 0.47
N ASN A 553 5.04 14.87 0.54
CA ASN A 553 3.69 15.33 0.85
C ASN A 553 2.72 15.13 -0.34
N ASN A 554 1.46 15.56 -0.18
CA ASN A 554 0.44 15.43 -1.22
C ASN A 554 0.74 16.24 -2.50
N SER A 555 1.66 17.22 -2.43
CA SER A 555 2.11 18.01 -3.58
C SER A 555 3.40 17.47 -4.21
N GLY A 556 3.84 16.26 -3.83
CA GLY A 556 5.06 15.65 -4.34
C GLY A 556 6.36 16.26 -3.80
N ARG A 557 6.29 17.08 -2.75
CA ARG A 557 7.46 17.76 -2.18
C ARG A 557 7.98 17.05 -0.94
N ASP A 558 9.30 16.98 -0.81
CA ASP A 558 9.97 16.75 0.45
C ASP A 558 10.19 18.11 1.15
N VAL A 559 9.34 18.39 2.14
CA VAL A 559 9.36 19.66 2.86
C VAL A 559 10.50 19.78 3.90
N MET A 560 11.23 18.68 4.14
CA MET A 560 12.38 18.67 5.03
C MET A 560 13.64 19.24 4.33
N ASN A 561 13.88 18.82 3.09
CA ASN A 561 15.04 19.22 2.30
C ASN A 561 14.69 20.18 1.14
N ASP A 562 13.42 20.57 1.05
CA ASP A 562 12.85 21.47 0.05
C ASP A 562 13.03 21.01 -1.40
N SER A 563 12.93 19.68 -1.65
CA SER A 563 12.94 19.15 -3.02
C SER A 563 11.52 18.93 -3.57
N PRO A 564 11.29 19.13 -4.90
CA PRO A 564 12.25 19.60 -5.90
C PRO A 564 12.61 21.07 -5.71
N SER A 565 13.85 21.43 -6.06
CA SER A 565 14.38 22.78 -5.96
C SER A 565 14.99 23.23 -7.29
N PRO A 566 15.12 24.55 -7.54
CA PRO A 566 15.85 25.07 -8.69
C PRO A 566 17.30 24.60 -8.72
N ILE A 567 17.85 24.43 -9.91
CA ILE A 567 19.28 24.21 -10.14
C ILE A 567 19.92 25.51 -10.65
N SER A 568 21.26 25.62 -10.53
CA SER A 568 21.96 26.83 -10.94
C SER A 568 21.93 27.04 -12.46
N GLU A 569 22.07 28.29 -12.90
CA GLU A 569 22.19 28.63 -14.30
C GLU A 569 23.41 27.98 -14.98
N GLU A 570 24.51 27.85 -14.21
CA GLU A 570 25.69 27.14 -14.69
C GLU A 570 25.39 25.69 -15.01
N GLN A 571 24.68 24.99 -14.13
CA GLN A 571 24.25 23.60 -14.37
C GLN A 571 23.31 23.49 -15.58
N LEU A 572 22.36 24.43 -15.74
CA LEU A 572 21.51 24.48 -16.93
C LEU A 572 22.32 24.64 -18.20
N LYS A 573 23.31 25.53 -18.22
CA LYS A 573 24.21 25.73 -19.36
C LYS A 573 25.05 24.51 -19.67
N GLU A 574 25.60 23.83 -18.64
CA GLU A 574 26.36 22.60 -18.80
C GLU A 574 25.52 21.44 -19.36
N LEU A 575 24.21 21.44 -19.07
CA LEU A 575 23.24 20.48 -19.57
C LEU A 575 22.61 20.88 -20.91
N PHE A 576 22.91 22.05 -21.43
CA PHE A 576 22.30 22.65 -22.63
C PHE A 576 20.78 22.78 -22.53
N LEU A 577 20.26 23.10 -21.32
CA LEU A 577 18.83 23.22 -21.03
C LEU A 577 18.42 24.68 -20.82
N THR A 578 17.19 24.97 -21.21
CA THR A 578 16.51 26.25 -20.94
C THR A 578 15.14 25.97 -20.35
N ILE A 579 14.82 26.64 -19.23
CA ILE A 579 13.51 26.53 -18.58
C ILE A 579 12.56 27.52 -19.23
N GLN A 580 11.49 27.03 -19.83
CA GLN A 580 10.37 27.87 -20.25
C GLN A 580 9.41 28.04 -19.06
N GLN A 581 9.04 29.29 -18.79
CA GLN A 581 8.00 29.54 -17.77
C GLN A 581 6.65 29.06 -18.29
N PRO A 582 5.83 28.37 -17.48
CA PRO A 582 4.47 28.04 -17.88
C PRO A 582 3.69 29.32 -18.19
N PRO A 583 2.77 29.31 -19.17
CA PRO A 583 1.90 30.47 -19.40
C PRO A 583 1.14 30.81 -18.12
N LYS A 584 1.12 32.10 -17.78
CA LYS A 584 0.43 32.63 -16.59
C LYS A 584 -1.06 32.42 -16.68
#